data_9a92a6d12b769c6c2f7b78e05d96d690
#
_entry.id   9a92a6d12b769c6c2f7b78e05d96d690
#
_cell.length_a   1.000
_cell.length_b   1.000
_cell.length_c   1.000
_cell.angle_alpha   90.00
_cell.angle_beta   90.00
_cell.angle_gamma   90.00
#
_symmetry.space_group_name_H-M   'P 1'
#
loop_
_entity.id
_entity.type
_entity.pdbx_description
1 polymer ?
#
loop_
_entity_poly.entity_id
_entity_poly.type
_entity_poly.pdbx_seq_one_letter_code
_entity_poly.pdbx_strand_id
1 'polypeptide(L)'
;QAISLTKDATKKAEIYLSLAKIDYKAGLKSNARSNCRKALAADPSISEAHVLIGNLYLSSFEECKQGEYKTVDYSIFIAAHNAFKKAGDYQNMKKSESLFPSITDIFTEEYTEGQSIKIDCWINESVILQKRPEN
;
A
#
# COMPACT_ATOMS: atom_id res chain seq x y z
N GLN A 1 -28.36 -5.54 0.65
CA GLN A 1 -28.52 -6.05 1.99
C GLN A 1 -27.33 -5.68 2.86
N ALA A 2 -27.60 -5.02 3.98
CA ALA A 2 -26.55 -4.72 4.94
C ALA A 2 -26.12 -6.00 5.62
N ILE A 3 -24.82 -6.27 5.57
CA ILE A 3 -24.28 -7.41 6.29
C ILE A 3 -23.94 -6.93 7.69
N SER A 4 -24.68 -7.42 8.67
CA SER A 4 -24.37 -7.15 10.07
C SER A 4 -23.21 -8.01 10.48
N LEU A 5 -22.11 -7.39 10.90
CA LEU A 5 -21.01 -8.12 11.47
C LEU A 5 -21.40 -8.57 12.88
N THR A 6 -21.07 -9.79 13.21
CA THR A 6 -21.27 -10.25 14.56
C THR A 6 -20.28 -9.54 15.48
N LYS A 7 -20.62 -9.45 16.76
CA LYS A 7 -19.71 -8.89 17.76
C LYS A 7 -18.36 -9.62 17.73
N ASP A 8 -18.40 -10.93 17.51
CA ASP A 8 -17.18 -11.73 17.47
C ASP A 8 -16.29 -11.39 16.27
N ALA A 9 -16.89 -11.15 15.10
CA ALA A 9 -16.14 -10.76 13.92
C ALA A 9 -15.50 -9.38 14.09
N THR A 10 -16.25 -8.42 14.66
CA THR A 10 -15.73 -7.10 14.93
C THR A 10 -14.57 -7.17 15.92
N LYS A 11 -14.76 -7.90 17.01
CA LYS A 11 -13.72 -8.07 18.03
C LYS A 11 -12.49 -8.76 17.46
N LYS A 12 -12.67 -9.76 16.62
CA LYS A 12 -11.59 -10.48 15.96
C LYS A 12 -10.78 -9.55 15.07
N ALA A 13 -11.47 -8.68 14.29
CA ALA A 13 -10.80 -7.70 13.45
C ALA A 13 -9.96 -6.73 14.28
N GLU A 14 -10.50 -6.27 15.42
CA GLU A 14 -9.77 -5.36 16.29
C GLU A 14 -8.51 -6.01 16.88
N ILE A 15 -8.60 -7.29 17.23
CA ILE A 15 -7.45 -8.04 17.75
C ILE A 15 -6.35 -8.13 16.68
N TYR A 16 -6.71 -8.52 15.45
CA TYR A 16 -5.75 -8.62 14.36
C TYR A 16 -5.13 -7.25 14.05
N LEU A 17 -5.93 -6.19 14.08
CA LEU A 17 -5.39 -4.85 13.85
C LEU A 17 -4.39 -4.45 14.94
N SER A 18 -4.70 -4.79 16.19
CA SER A 18 -3.77 -4.54 17.31
C SER A 18 -2.45 -5.30 17.13
N LEU A 19 -2.53 -6.56 16.70
CA LEU A 19 -1.34 -7.35 16.41
C LEU A 19 -0.54 -6.73 15.26
N ALA A 20 -1.23 -6.23 14.24
CA ALA A 20 -0.57 -5.58 13.11
C ALA A 20 0.20 -4.34 13.57
N LYS A 21 -0.38 -3.56 14.48
CA LYS A 21 0.28 -2.37 15.03
C LYS A 21 1.53 -2.72 15.83
N ILE A 22 1.47 -3.81 16.58
CA ILE A 22 2.62 -4.31 17.32
C ILE A 22 3.73 -4.73 16.35
N ASP A 23 3.38 -5.49 15.32
CA ASP A 23 4.32 -5.93 14.30
C ASP A 23 4.94 -4.74 13.56
N TYR A 24 4.13 -3.72 13.27
CA TYR A 24 4.60 -2.50 12.62
C TYR A 24 5.71 -1.86 13.46
N LYS A 25 5.47 -1.68 14.76
CA LYS A 25 6.45 -1.06 15.65
C LYS A 25 7.71 -1.90 15.79
N ALA A 26 7.58 -3.21 15.65
CA ALA A 26 8.71 -4.13 15.72
C ALA A 26 9.48 -4.22 14.39
N GLY A 27 9.01 -3.56 13.34
CA GLY A 27 9.65 -3.62 12.03
C GLY A 27 9.32 -4.88 11.25
N LEU A 28 8.35 -5.67 11.69
CA LEU A 28 7.94 -6.91 11.05
C LEU A 28 6.86 -6.61 10.01
N LYS A 29 7.26 -6.01 8.90
CA LYS A 29 6.32 -5.45 7.93
C LYS A 29 5.43 -6.49 7.27
N SER A 30 5.99 -7.62 6.87
CA SER A 30 5.23 -8.70 6.24
C SER A 30 4.18 -9.26 7.20
N ASN A 31 4.55 -9.45 8.46
CA ASN A 31 3.62 -9.91 9.50
C ASN A 31 2.53 -8.89 9.75
N ALA A 32 2.90 -7.61 9.80
CA ALA A 32 1.93 -6.53 10.00
C ALA A 32 0.88 -6.54 8.89
N ARG A 33 1.32 -6.65 7.64
CA ARG A 33 0.39 -6.72 6.50
C ARG A 33 -0.50 -7.96 6.58
N SER A 34 0.07 -9.08 6.95
CA SER A 34 -0.70 -10.33 7.11
C SER A 34 -1.81 -10.15 8.13
N ASN A 35 -1.50 -9.55 9.27
CA ASN A 35 -2.51 -9.30 10.32
C ASN A 35 -3.55 -8.27 9.88
N CYS A 36 -3.15 -7.25 9.10
CA CYS A 36 -4.11 -6.32 8.51
C CYS A 36 -5.09 -7.05 7.58
N ARG A 37 -4.59 -7.98 6.77
CA ARG A 37 -5.44 -8.75 5.86
C ARG A 37 -6.38 -9.67 6.62
N LYS A 38 -5.93 -10.23 7.73
CA LYS A 38 -6.81 -11.03 8.61
C LYS A 38 -7.90 -10.16 9.23
N ALA A 39 -7.54 -8.94 9.63
CA ALA A 39 -8.54 -8.00 10.15
C ALA A 39 -9.58 -7.68 9.08
N LEU A 40 -9.16 -7.43 7.86
CA LEU A 40 -10.06 -7.13 6.75
C LEU A 40 -10.92 -8.33 6.36
N ALA A 41 -10.41 -9.54 6.51
CA ALA A 41 -11.20 -10.76 6.28
C ALA A 41 -12.32 -10.88 7.30
N ALA A 42 -12.06 -10.48 8.55
CA ALA A 42 -13.06 -10.51 9.61
C ALA A 42 -14.04 -9.33 9.48
N ASP A 43 -13.55 -8.14 9.12
CA ASP A 43 -14.35 -6.94 8.95
C ASP A 43 -13.86 -6.14 7.75
N PRO A 44 -14.46 -6.32 6.56
CA PRO A 44 -14.03 -5.60 5.36
C PRO A 44 -14.14 -4.08 5.46
N SER A 45 -14.89 -3.56 6.43
CA SER A 45 -15.08 -2.11 6.58
C SER A 45 -14.05 -1.45 7.48
N ILE A 46 -13.09 -2.22 8.02
CA ILE A 46 -12.08 -1.66 8.93
C ILE A 46 -11.00 -0.93 8.13
N SER A 47 -11.29 0.32 7.76
CA SER A 47 -10.44 1.11 6.88
C SER A 47 -9.06 1.39 7.47
N GLU A 48 -8.94 1.38 8.78
CA GLU A 48 -7.66 1.59 9.46
C GLU A 48 -6.60 0.55 9.04
N ALA A 49 -7.04 -0.66 8.72
CA ALA A 49 -6.13 -1.70 8.24
C ALA A 49 -5.53 -1.33 6.88
N HIS A 50 -6.31 -0.72 6.00
CA HIS A 50 -5.80 -0.24 4.71
C HIS A 50 -4.84 0.93 4.90
N VAL A 51 -5.11 1.82 5.85
CA VAL A 51 -4.21 2.92 6.17
C VAL A 51 -2.86 2.37 6.64
N LEU A 52 -2.90 1.36 7.49
CA LEU A 52 -1.66 0.76 8.00
C LEU A 52 -0.86 0.10 6.87
N ILE A 53 -1.52 -0.60 5.96
CA ILE A 53 -0.85 -1.19 4.80
C ILE A 53 -0.21 -0.09 3.94
N GLY A 54 -0.93 0.99 3.70
CA GLY A 54 -0.40 2.13 2.95
C GLY A 54 0.85 2.69 3.60
N ASN A 55 0.84 2.85 4.92
CA ASN A 55 2.00 3.34 5.66
C ASN A 55 3.17 2.36 5.61
N LEU A 56 2.91 1.07 5.63
CA LEU A 56 3.95 0.07 5.48
C LEU A 56 4.66 0.21 4.14
N TYR A 57 3.89 0.38 3.06
CA TYR A 57 4.46 0.55 1.72
C TYR A 57 5.20 1.87 1.61
N LEU A 58 4.60 2.95 2.12
CA LEU A 58 5.19 4.28 2.06
C LEU A 58 6.56 4.32 2.73
N SER A 59 6.73 3.57 3.81
CA SER A 59 7.98 3.54 4.57
C SER A 59 8.99 2.52 4.04
N SER A 60 8.67 1.80 2.95
CA SER A 60 9.51 0.71 2.46
C SER A 60 10.38 1.08 1.28
N PHE A 61 10.37 2.33 0.85
CA PHE A 61 11.10 2.73 -0.35
C PHE A 61 12.59 2.39 -0.26
N GLU A 62 13.24 2.78 0.84
CA GLU A 62 14.69 2.58 0.97
C GLU A 62 15.09 1.12 0.97
N GLU A 63 14.30 0.26 1.60
CA GLU A 63 14.63 -1.16 1.67
C GLU A 63 14.24 -1.92 0.41
N CYS A 64 13.28 -1.41 -0.36
CA CYS A 64 12.77 -2.09 -1.55
C CYS A 64 13.34 -1.58 -2.86
N LYS A 65 13.91 -0.37 -2.89
CA LYS A 65 14.46 0.18 -4.12
C LYS A 65 15.65 -0.65 -4.59
N GLN A 66 15.74 -0.85 -5.89
CA GLN A 66 16.81 -1.63 -6.49
C GLN A 66 17.91 -0.75 -7.08
N GLY A 67 17.61 0.53 -7.36
CA GLY A 67 18.56 1.48 -7.88
C GLY A 67 18.84 1.37 -9.38
N GLU A 68 18.10 0.50 -10.08
CA GLU A 68 18.29 0.31 -11.52
C GLU A 68 17.39 1.24 -12.33
N TYR A 69 16.08 1.19 -12.04
CA TYR A 69 15.10 2.01 -12.75
C TYR A 69 14.26 2.80 -11.75
N LYS A 70 14.28 4.12 -11.86
CA LYS A 70 13.46 4.97 -11.00
C LYS A 70 11.98 4.71 -11.19
N THR A 71 11.57 4.42 -12.43
CA THR A 71 10.18 4.08 -12.71
C THR A 71 9.71 2.90 -11.85
N VAL A 72 10.52 1.87 -11.74
CA VAL A 72 10.18 0.69 -10.93
C VAL A 72 10.20 1.04 -9.45
N ASP A 73 11.27 1.67 -8.99
CA ASP A 73 11.45 1.98 -7.56
C ASP A 73 10.34 2.88 -7.04
N TYR A 74 10.00 3.92 -7.78
CA TYR A 74 8.97 4.89 -7.36
C TYR A 74 7.56 4.35 -7.52
N SER A 75 7.38 3.23 -8.23
CA SER A 75 6.08 2.55 -8.31
C SER A 75 5.62 2.00 -6.96
N ILE A 76 6.52 1.88 -5.99
CA ILE A 76 6.17 1.52 -4.61
C ILE A 76 5.11 2.49 -4.08
N PHE A 77 5.21 3.77 -4.44
CA PHE A 77 4.26 4.78 -3.98
C PHE A 77 2.88 4.62 -4.64
N ILE A 78 2.81 3.95 -5.79
CA ILE A 78 1.52 3.59 -6.40
C ILE A 78 0.84 2.53 -5.54
N ALA A 79 1.61 1.55 -5.06
CA ALA A 79 1.05 0.54 -4.15
C ALA A 79 0.52 1.17 -2.86
N ALA A 80 1.26 2.12 -2.29
CA ALA A 80 0.82 2.85 -1.11
C ALA A 80 -0.46 3.63 -1.40
N HIS A 81 -0.50 4.35 -2.53
CA HIS A 81 -1.67 5.10 -2.95
C HIS A 81 -2.91 4.21 -3.06
N ASN A 82 -2.75 3.03 -3.65
CA ASN A 82 -3.87 2.12 -3.83
C ASN A 82 -4.45 1.66 -2.48
N ALA A 83 -3.60 1.45 -1.48
CA ALA A 83 -4.06 1.09 -0.13
C ALA A 83 -4.80 2.26 0.52
N PHE A 84 -4.25 3.47 0.43
CA PHE A 84 -4.92 4.66 0.98
C PHE A 84 -6.25 4.93 0.28
N LYS A 85 -6.32 4.65 -1.01
CA LYS A 85 -7.58 4.80 -1.76
C LYS A 85 -8.66 3.88 -1.22
N LYS A 86 -8.31 2.63 -0.91
CA LYS A 86 -9.27 1.69 -0.30
C LYS A 86 -9.74 2.17 1.06
N ALA A 87 -8.91 2.90 1.79
CA ALA A 87 -9.26 3.46 3.09
C ALA A 87 -10.06 4.76 2.97
N GLY A 88 -10.12 5.37 1.79
CA GLY A 88 -10.71 6.69 1.63
C GLY A 88 -9.84 7.80 2.23
N ASP A 89 -8.56 7.56 2.40
CA ASP A 89 -7.62 8.50 3.01
C ASP A 89 -7.03 9.40 1.93
N TYR A 90 -7.79 10.43 1.56
CA TYR A 90 -7.42 11.31 0.45
C TYR A 90 -6.15 12.10 0.69
N GLN A 91 -5.88 12.47 1.93
CA GLN A 91 -4.67 13.21 2.26
C GLN A 91 -3.42 12.40 1.96
N ASN A 92 -3.40 11.14 2.39
CA ASN A 92 -2.27 10.26 2.12
C ASN A 92 -2.23 9.79 0.66
N MET A 93 -3.38 9.71 -0.01
CA MET A 93 -3.42 9.46 -1.45
C MET A 93 -2.64 10.53 -2.20
N LYS A 94 -2.91 11.80 -1.90
CA LYS A 94 -2.24 12.91 -2.56
C LYS A 94 -0.75 12.97 -2.24
N LYS A 95 -0.40 12.66 -1.01
CA LYS A 95 0.99 12.58 -0.60
C LYS A 95 1.74 11.52 -1.41
N SER A 96 1.12 10.36 -1.58
CA SER A 96 1.71 9.26 -2.36
C SER A 96 1.85 9.63 -3.83
N GLU A 97 0.82 10.28 -4.40
CA GLU A 97 0.84 10.71 -5.81
C GLU A 97 2.01 11.62 -6.12
N SER A 98 2.39 12.48 -5.17
CA SER A 98 3.51 13.39 -5.37
C SER A 98 4.84 12.67 -5.49
N LEU A 99 4.87 11.38 -5.18
CA LEU A 99 6.07 10.54 -5.20
C LEU A 99 6.02 9.48 -6.31
N PHE A 100 5.01 9.52 -7.18
CA PHE A 100 4.92 8.61 -8.32
C PHE A 100 6.09 8.82 -9.28
N PRO A 101 6.38 7.84 -10.14
CA PRO A 101 7.41 8.03 -11.18
C PRO A 101 7.12 9.26 -12.03
N SER A 102 8.18 10.01 -12.38
CA SER A 102 8.03 11.19 -13.23
C SER A 102 7.83 10.75 -14.68
N ILE A 103 7.15 11.59 -15.47
CA ILE A 103 6.97 11.31 -16.89
C ILE A 103 8.34 11.22 -17.60
N THR A 104 9.30 12.01 -17.15
CA THR A 104 10.66 11.99 -17.71
C THR A 104 11.33 10.64 -17.50
N ASP A 105 11.24 10.09 -16.26
CA ASP A 105 11.84 8.81 -15.97
C ASP A 105 11.13 7.68 -16.73
N ILE A 106 9.81 7.72 -16.80
CA ILE A 106 9.02 6.73 -17.53
C ILE A 106 9.46 6.69 -18.99
N PHE A 107 9.54 7.87 -19.61
CA PHE A 107 9.93 7.98 -21.02
C PHE A 107 11.38 7.55 -21.23
N THR A 108 12.29 8.07 -20.43
CA THR A 108 13.72 7.80 -20.59
C THR A 108 14.06 6.34 -20.37
N GLU A 109 13.36 5.69 -19.44
CA GLU A 109 13.58 4.28 -19.10
C GLU A 109 12.74 3.33 -19.96
N GLU A 110 12.01 3.88 -20.93
CA GLU A 110 11.26 3.12 -21.94
C GLU A 110 10.11 2.29 -21.36
N TYR A 111 9.50 2.79 -20.30
CA TYR A 111 8.27 2.23 -19.77
C TYR A 111 7.07 2.93 -20.39
N THR A 112 5.91 2.30 -20.28
CA THR A 112 4.67 2.85 -20.82
C THR A 112 3.66 3.01 -19.69
N GLU A 113 3.08 4.19 -19.58
CA GLU A 113 2.00 4.43 -18.62
C GLU A 113 0.87 3.42 -18.88
N GLY A 114 0.35 2.83 -17.82
CA GLY A 114 -0.70 1.81 -17.94
C GLY A 114 -0.19 0.38 -17.92
N GLN A 115 1.12 0.16 -18.09
CA GLN A 115 1.63 -1.20 -18.02
C GLN A 115 1.73 -1.67 -16.57
N SER A 116 1.78 -2.98 -16.39
CA SER A 116 1.94 -3.58 -15.07
C SER A 116 3.39 -3.54 -14.64
N ILE A 117 3.64 -3.06 -13.41
CA ILE A 117 4.97 -3.04 -12.81
C ILE A 117 4.96 -3.96 -11.60
N LYS A 118 5.87 -4.93 -11.58
CA LYS A 118 6.04 -5.83 -10.45
C LYS A 118 6.96 -5.19 -9.43
N ILE A 119 6.47 -5.08 -8.20
CA ILE A 119 7.28 -4.62 -7.07
C ILE A 119 7.74 -5.86 -6.33
N ASP A 120 9.04 -6.10 -6.35
CA ASP A 120 9.64 -7.21 -5.63
C ASP A 120 9.79 -6.85 -4.16
N CYS A 121 10.71 -7.46 -3.46
CA CYS A 121 10.90 -7.37 -2.02
C CYS A 121 9.70 -8.00 -1.27
N TRP A 122 9.53 -7.65 0.00
CA TRP A 122 8.46 -8.21 0.82
C TRP A 122 7.06 -7.82 0.32
N ILE A 123 6.96 -6.70 -0.42
CA ILE A 123 5.67 -6.20 -0.92
C ILE A 123 5.06 -7.18 -1.93
N ASN A 124 5.85 -7.63 -2.89
CA ASN A 124 5.46 -8.68 -3.85
C ASN A 124 4.08 -8.43 -4.45
N GLU A 125 3.89 -7.25 -5.04
CA GLU A 125 2.63 -6.85 -5.70
C GLU A 125 2.92 -6.24 -7.06
N SER A 126 1.93 -6.32 -7.95
CA SER A 126 1.99 -5.61 -9.21
C SER A 126 1.05 -4.42 -9.17
N VAL A 127 1.48 -3.33 -9.76
CA VAL A 127 0.67 -2.10 -9.85
C VAL A 127 0.59 -1.65 -11.29
N ILE A 128 -0.40 -0.83 -11.61
CA ILE A 128 -0.53 -0.22 -12.94
C ILE A 128 0.22 1.09 -12.91
N LEU A 129 1.20 1.23 -13.80
CA LEU A 129 2.06 2.39 -13.84
C LEU A 129 1.27 3.67 -14.10
N GLN A 130 1.45 4.65 -13.25
CA GLN A 130 0.86 5.97 -13.37
C GLN A 130 1.98 7.00 -13.18
N LYS A 131 1.91 8.07 -13.93
CA LYS A 131 2.88 9.16 -13.80
C LYS A 131 2.50 10.08 -12.64
N ARG A 132 3.51 10.78 -12.13
CA ARG A 132 3.29 11.84 -11.13
C ARG A 132 2.37 12.90 -11.71
N PRO A 133 1.34 13.33 -10.97
CA PRO A 133 0.46 14.40 -11.46
C PRO A 133 1.25 15.68 -11.69
N GLU A 134 0.88 16.42 -12.74
CA GLU A 134 1.44 17.73 -13.02
C GLU A 134 0.69 18.78 -12.22
N ASN A 135 1.41 19.81 -11.80
CA ASN A 135 0.81 20.94 -11.08
C ASN A 135 0.40 22.03 -12.04
#